data_3e46987689f452dbfbfbff5a26791877
#
_entry.id   3e46987689f452dbfbfbff5a26791877
#
_cell.length_a   1.000
_cell.length_b   1.000
_cell.length_c   1.000
_cell.angle_alpha   90.00
_cell.angle_beta   90.00
_cell.angle_gamma   90.00
#
_symmetry.space_group_name_H-M   'P 1'
#
loop_
_entity.id
_entity.type
_entity.pdbx_description
1 polymer ?
#
loop_
_entity_poly.entity_id
_entity_poly.type
_entity_poly.pdbx_seq_one_letter_code
_entity_poly.pdbx_strand_id
1 'polypeptide(L)'
;MTKPIVFSGAQPSGELTIGNYMGALRQWVNMQDDYHCIYCIVDQHAITVRQDPQQLRKATLDTLALYLACGIDPKKSTIFVQSHVPEHAQLGWALNCYTYFGELSRMTQFKDKSSRYAENINAGLFDYPVLMAADILLYQTNQVPVGEDQKQHLELSRDIAQRFNAIYGDVFKVPEPFIPKSGARVMSLLEPTKKMSKSDDNRNNVIGLLEDPKSVVKKIKRAVTDSDEPPVVRYDIQDKAGVSNLLDILSGVTGQSIPDLEQHFEGKMYGHLKGEVADAVSGMLTELQERYNRFRGDEAFLNQVMKDGAEKASARASVTLKAVYEAIGFVAKP
;
A
#
# COMPACT_ATOMS: atom_id res chain seq x y z
N MET A 1 -11.56 -2.91 26.09
CA MET A 1 -10.23 -3.23 25.56
C MET A 1 -9.88 -2.16 24.52
N THR A 2 -8.66 -1.65 24.53
CA THR A 2 -8.21 -0.70 23.50
C THR A 2 -8.05 -1.45 22.16
N LYS A 3 -8.53 -0.83 21.06
CA LYS A 3 -8.39 -1.41 19.73
C LYS A 3 -6.91 -1.62 19.39
N PRO A 4 -6.53 -2.73 18.73
CA PRO A 4 -5.15 -2.92 18.27
C PRO A 4 -4.76 -1.87 17.22
N ILE A 5 -3.47 -1.53 17.19
CA ILE A 5 -2.93 -0.53 16.29
C ILE A 5 -2.46 -1.20 15.02
N VAL A 6 -2.88 -0.66 13.88
CA VAL A 6 -2.42 -1.04 12.55
C VAL A 6 -1.72 0.14 11.91
N PHE A 7 -0.51 -0.09 11.38
CA PHE A 7 0.22 0.88 10.60
C PHE A 7 0.38 0.40 9.16
N SER A 8 0.13 1.27 8.20
CA SER A 8 0.46 1.02 6.81
C SER A 8 0.84 2.32 6.11
N GLY A 9 1.70 2.20 5.11
CA GLY A 9 2.17 3.34 4.34
C GLY A 9 2.27 3.03 2.85
N ALA A 10 2.08 4.06 2.02
CA ALA A 10 2.38 3.97 0.62
C ALA A 10 3.17 5.18 0.14
N GLN A 11 4.13 4.93 -0.74
CA GLN A 11 4.90 6.00 -1.36
C GLN A 11 4.02 6.83 -2.31
N PRO A 12 4.14 8.16 -2.29
CA PRO A 12 3.49 9.04 -3.24
C PRO A 12 4.21 9.00 -4.59
N SER A 13 4.24 7.82 -5.22
CA SER A 13 4.95 7.58 -6.47
C SER A 13 4.12 6.70 -7.40
N GLY A 14 4.03 7.13 -8.65
CA GLY A 14 3.26 6.42 -9.67
C GLY A 14 1.75 6.44 -9.44
N GLU A 15 1.02 6.07 -10.47
CA GLU A 15 -0.43 5.96 -10.43
C GLU A 15 -0.86 4.68 -9.72
N LEU A 16 -1.76 4.79 -8.73
CA LEU A 16 -2.33 3.61 -8.08
C LEU A 16 -3.26 2.86 -9.03
N THR A 17 -3.20 1.54 -8.95
CA THR A 17 -3.97 0.65 -9.83
C THR A 17 -5.16 0.04 -9.10
N ILE A 18 -6.09 -0.55 -9.85
CA ILE A 18 -7.18 -1.34 -9.28
C ILE A 18 -6.63 -2.48 -8.39
N GLY A 19 -5.45 -3.02 -8.71
CA GLY A 19 -4.78 -4.02 -7.86
C GLY A 19 -4.36 -3.46 -6.50
N ASN A 20 -3.90 -2.20 -6.43
CA ASN A 20 -3.61 -1.53 -5.16
C ASN A 20 -4.91 -1.26 -4.38
N TYR A 21 -5.98 -0.85 -5.07
CA TYR A 21 -7.28 -0.61 -4.44
C TYR A 21 -7.84 -1.90 -3.81
N MET A 22 -7.92 -2.97 -4.58
CA MET A 22 -8.50 -4.24 -4.11
C MET A 22 -7.60 -4.98 -3.11
N GLY A 23 -6.28 -4.92 -3.31
CA GLY A 23 -5.32 -5.63 -2.47
C GLY A 23 -4.97 -4.93 -1.15
N ALA A 24 -5.14 -3.61 -1.06
CA ALA A 24 -4.75 -2.84 0.12
C ALA A 24 -5.82 -1.82 0.56
N LEU A 25 -6.14 -0.81 -0.26
CA LEU A 25 -6.94 0.33 0.19
C LEU A 25 -8.34 -0.07 0.67
N ARG A 26 -8.99 -1.00 0.01
CA ARG A 26 -10.30 -1.52 0.41
C ARG A 26 -10.25 -2.19 1.79
N GLN A 27 -9.18 -2.91 2.06
CA GLN A 27 -8.98 -3.53 3.39
C GLN A 27 -8.75 -2.47 4.45
N TRP A 28 -7.97 -1.43 4.16
CA TRP A 28 -7.76 -0.30 5.06
C TRP A 28 -9.09 0.36 5.45
N VAL A 29 -9.98 0.54 4.47
CA VAL A 29 -11.33 1.09 4.74
C VAL A 29 -12.12 0.18 5.68
N ASN A 30 -12.09 -1.13 5.46
CA ASN A 30 -12.84 -2.09 6.28
C ASN A 30 -12.28 -2.23 7.71
N MET A 31 -10.99 -1.93 7.92
CA MET A 31 -10.34 -2.05 9.24
C MET A 31 -10.64 -0.87 10.18
N GLN A 32 -11.12 0.26 9.69
CA GLN A 32 -11.24 1.50 10.46
C GLN A 32 -12.16 1.38 11.70
N ASP A 33 -13.14 0.49 11.65
CA ASP A 33 -14.07 0.32 12.77
C ASP A 33 -13.54 -0.63 13.86
N ASP A 34 -12.60 -1.53 13.51
CA ASP A 34 -12.08 -2.55 14.42
C ASP A 34 -10.69 -2.22 14.99
N TYR A 35 -9.93 -1.35 14.33
CA TYR A 35 -8.54 -1.02 14.64
C TYR A 35 -8.32 0.48 14.84
N HIS A 36 -7.26 0.83 15.55
CA HIS A 36 -6.65 2.16 15.46
C HIS A 36 -5.75 2.19 14.23
N CYS A 37 -6.29 2.67 13.12
CA CYS A 37 -5.59 2.71 11.85
C CYS A 37 -4.74 3.97 11.71
N ILE A 38 -3.48 3.78 11.32
CA ILE A 38 -2.49 4.82 11.04
C ILE A 38 -2.01 4.63 9.60
N TYR A 39 -2.34 5.58 8.73
CA TYR A 39 -2.00 5.55 7.31
C TYR A 39 -1.06 6.69 6.97
N CYS A 40 0.14 6.34 6.53
CA CYS A 40 1.22 7.27 6.25
C CYS A 40 1.49 7.40 4.75
N ILE A 41 1.58 8.61 4.25
CA ILE A 41 2.14 8.89 2.92
C ILE A 41 3.63 9.04 3.11
N VAL A 42 4.40 8.01 2.70
CA VAL A 42 5.82 7.88 3.04
C VAL A 42 6.71 8.58 2.00
N ASP A 43 6.69 9.90 2.02
CA ASP A 43 7.43 10.76 1.11
C ASP A 43 8.95 10.73 1.34
N GLN A 44 9.43 10.47 2.56
CA GLN A 44 10.86 10.26 2.82
C GLN A 44 11.39 8.98 2.14
N HIS A 45 10.58 7.92 2.05
CA HIS A 45 10.94 6.75 1.27
C HIS A 45 10.97 7.03 -0.24
N ALA A 46 10.17 7.96 -0.74
CA ALA A 46 10.15 8.30 -2.15
C ALA A 46 11.47 8.92 -2.62
N ILE A 47 12.13 9.70 -1.77
CA ILE A 47 13.38 10.39 -2.13
C ILE A 47 14.63 9.49 -2.12
N THR A 48 14.50 8.21 -1.76
CA THR A 48 15.58 7.21 -1.97
C THR A 48 15.94 7.04 -3.44
N VAL A 49 15.04 7.44 -4.32
CA VAL A 49 15.28 7.65 -5.75
C VAL A 49 15.00 9.13 -6.05
N ARG A 50 15.81 9.77 -6.89
CA ARG A 50 15.61 11.18 -7.21
C ARG A 50 14.23 11.46 -7.76
N GLN A 51 13.57 12.47 -7.21
CA GLN A 51 12.23 12.92 -7.58
C GLN A 51 12.30 14.34 -8.14
N ASP A 52 11.42 14.64 -9.09
CA ASP A 52 11.12 16.04 -9.42
C ASP A 52 10.30 16.65 -8.27
N PRO A 53 10.68 17.82 -7.72
CA PRO A 53 10.01 18.39 -6.56
C PRO A 53 8.54 18.76 -6.80
N GLN A 54 8.17 19.16 -8.01
CA GLN A 54 6.78 19.51 -8.33
C GLN A 54 5.94 18.25 -8.45
N GLN A 55 6.49 17.21 -9.06
CA GLN A 55 5.82 15.91 -9.18
C GLN A 55 5.64 15.26 -7.81
N LEU A 56 6.63 15.31 -6.92
CA LEU A 56 6.53 14.76 -5.57
C LEU A 56 5.43 15.47 -4.76
N ARG A 57 5.37 16.81 -4.79
CA ARG A 57 4.31 17.57 -4.12
C ARG A 57 2.93 17.20 -4.67
N LYS A 58 2.80 17.17 -5.99
CA LYS A 58 1.55 16.79 -6.65
C LYS A 58 1.14 15.37 -6.25
N ALA A 59 2.05 14.41 -6.34
CA ALA A 59 1.77 13.02 -6.02
C ALA A 59 1.38 12.81 -4.55
N THR A 60 1.97 13.58 -3.62
CA THR A 60 1.59 13.54 -2.19
C THR A 60 0.14 13.98 -1.98
N LEU A 61 -0.28 15.09 -2.58
CA LEU A 61 -1.66 15.58 -2.50
C LEU A 61 -2.64 14.66 -3.23
N ASP A 62 -2.25 14.14 -4.39
CA ASP A 62 -3.06 13.20 -5.18
C ASP A 62 -3.27 11.89 -4.40
N THR A 63 -2.23 11.39 -3.71
CA THR A 63 -2.33 10.19 -2.87
C THR A 63 -3.27 10.41 -1.69
N LEU A 64 -3.18 11.55 -1.01
CA LEU A 64 -4.10 11.89 0.09
C LEU A 64 -5.55 11.96 -0.39
N ALA A 65 -5.78 12.70 -1.48
CA ALA A 65 -7.11 12.83 -2.06
C ALA A 65 -7.68 11.46 -2.49
N LEU A 66 -6.83 10.59 -3.01
CA LEU A 66 -7.23 9.24 -3.41
C LEU A 66 -7.55 8.34 -2.21
N TYR A 67 -6.82 8.43 -1.10
CA TYR A 67 -7.15 7.73 0.14
C TYR A 67 -8.55 8.12 0.64
N LEU A 68 -8.84 9.41 0.67
CA LEU A 68 -10.15 9.93 1.06
C LEU A 68 -11.25 9.48 0.06
N ALA A 69 -10.96 9.51 -1.23
CA ALA A 69 -11.89 9.05 -2.27
C ALA A 69 -12.20 7.55 -2.17
N CYS A 70 -11.23 6.74 -1.76
CA CYS A 70 -11.41 5.31 -1.51
C CYS A 70 -12.24 5.02 -0.24
N GLY A 71 -12.47 6.02 0.63
CA GLY A 71 -13.29 5.89 1.83
C GLY A 71 -12.51 5.85 3.15
N ILE A 72 -11.22 6.19 3.14
CA ILE A 72 -10.49 6.36 4.40
C ILE A 72 -10.98 7.65 5.07
N ASP A 73 -11.54 7.53 6.26
CA ASP A 73 -12.14 8.63 7.03
C ASP A 73 -11.11 9.20 8.03
N PRO A 74 -10.70 10.47 7.90
CA PRO A 74 -9.75 11.11 8.82
C PRO A 74 -10.28 11.30 10.25
N LYS A 75 -11.59 11.08 10.47
CA LYS A 75 -12.18 11.05 11.81
C LYS A 75 -11.99 9.70 12.50
N LYS A 76 -11.88 8.62 11.73
CA LYS A 76 -11.69 7.24 12.22
C LYS A 76 -10.22 6.83 12.23
N SER A 77 -9.44 7.33 11.28
CA SER A 77 -8.04 6.96 11.06
C SER A 77 -7.11 8.16 11.18
N THR A 78 -5.86 7.94 11.58
CA THR A 78 -4.81 8.95 11.51
C THR A 78 -4.17 8.89 10.13
N ILE A 79 -4.29 9.95 9.33
CA ILE A 79 -3.71 10.04 8.00
C ILE A 79 -2.75 11.22 7.98
N PHE A 80 -1.50 11.00 7.61
CA PHE A 80 -0.48 12.05 7.60
C PHE A 80 0.60 11.82 6.56
N VAL A 81 1.42 12.86 6.32
CA VAL A 81 2.61 12.80 5.48
C VAL A 81 3.82 12.58 6.39
N GLN A 82 4.67 11.62 6.07
CA GLN A 82 5.81 11.18 6.91
C GLN A 82 6.75 12.32 7.28
N SER A 83 7.09 13.18 6.31
CA SER A 83 7.99 14.33 6.56
C SER A 83 7.41 15.38 7.51
N HIS A 84 6.12 15.36 7.80
CA HIS A 84 5.49 16.24 8.78
C HIS A 84 5.67 15.78 10.23
N VAL A 85 6.21 14.58 10.44
CA VAL A 85 6.42 13.94 11.74
C VAL A 85 7.91 13.60 11.87
N PRO A 86 8.75 14.54 12.36
CA PRO A 86 10.22 14.37 12.37
C PRO A 86 10.70 13.17 13.20
N GLU A 87 9.90 12.69 14.12
CA GLU A 87 10.19 11.55 14.97
C GLU A 87 10.53 10.28 14.16
N HIS A 88 10.02 10.14 12.94
CA HIS A 88 10.36 9.04 12.03
C HIS A 88 11.86 9.02 11.70
N ALA A 89 12.41 10.15 11.27
CA ALA A 89 13.83 10.26 10.97
C ALA A 89 14.70 10.17 12.23
N GLN A 90 14.23 10.72 13.35
CA GLN A 90 14.95 10.66 14.63
C GLN A 90 15.05 9.24 15.17
N LEU A 91 13.96 8.48 15.13
CA LEU A 91 13.98 7.06 15.51
C LEU A 91 14.78 6.24 14.50
N GLY A 92 14.62 6.52 13.20
CA GLY A 92 15.38 5.86 12.13
C GLY A 92 16.88 5.95 12.36
N TRP A 93 17.40 7.12 12.73
CA TRP A 93 18.80 7.29 13.09
C TRP A 93 19.20 6.44 14.30
N ALA A 94 18.41 6.47 15.37
CA ALA A 94 18.71 5.65 16.55
C ALA A 94 18.73 4.16 16.20
N LEU A 95 17.75 3.66 15.45
CA LEU A 95 17.67 2.24 15.08
C LEU A 95 18.77 1.80 14.11
N ASN A 96 19.33 2.70 13.29
CA ASN A 96 20.51 2.39 12.49
C ASN A 96 21.69 1.90 13.34
N CYS A 97 21.83 2.42 14.56
CA CYS A 97 22.90 2.00 15.48
C CYS A 97 22.65 0.58 16.07
N TYR A 98 21.46 0.04 15.89
CA TYR A 98 21.07 -1.32 16.35
C TYR A 98 20.75 -2.26 15.17
N THR A 99 21.05 -1.85 13.94
CA THR A 99 20.86 -2.65 12.73
C THR A 99 22.22 -3.04 12.14
N TYR A 100 22.40 -4.32 11.84
CA TYR A 100 23.68 -4.78 11.32
C TYR A 100 23.79 -4.59 9.81
N PHE A 101 24.94 -4.11 9.36
CA PHE A 101 25.26 -3.91 7.94
C PHE A 101 24.99 -5.16 7.10
N GLY A 102 25.33 -6.35 7.62
CA GLY A 102 25.08 -7.62 6.96
C GLY A 102 23.58 -7.96 6.77
N GLU A 103 22.70 -7.47 7.63
CA GLU A 103 21.25 -7.64 7.50
C GLU A 103 20.74 -6.81 6.32
N LEU A 104 21.09 -5.54 6.25
CA LEU A 104 20.74 -4.63 5.15
C LEU A 104 21.30 -5.11 3.80
N SER A 105 22.56 -5.60 3.78
CA SER A 105 23.19 -6.11 2.56
C SER A 105 22.48 -7.34 1.95
N ARG A 106 21.73 -8.10 2.77
CA ARG A 106 20.98 -9.27 2.34
C ARG A 106 19.56 -8.97 1.87
N MET A 107 19.08 -7.73 2.04
CA MET A 107 17.73 -7.35 1.62
C MET A 107 17.54 -7.52 0.12
N THR A 108 16.55 -8.31 -0.28
CA THR A 108 16.25 -8.59 -1.69
C THR A 108 15.88 -7.34 -2.46
N GLN A 109 15.07 -6.48 -1.86
CA GLN A 109 14.66 -5.20 -2.47
C GLN A 109 15.84 -4.25 -2.71
N PHE A 110 16.86 -4.25 -1.84
CA PHE A 110 18.08 -3.48 -2.07
C PHE A 110 18.81 -3.99 -3.32
N LYS A 111 18.96 -5.31 -3.46
CA LYS A 111 19.62 -5.93 -4.64
C LYS A 111 18.88 -5.59 -5.94
N ASP A 112 17.55 -5.70 -5.93
CA ASP A 112 16.73 -5.41 -7.11
C ASP A 112 16.80 -3.93 -7.51
N LYS A 113 16.66 -3.01 -6.52
CA LYS A 113 16.70 -1.58 -6.77
C LYS A 113 18.10 -1.09 -7.16
N SER A 114 19.16 -1.61 -6.54
CA SER A 114 20.53 -1.25 -6.88
C SER A 114 20.91 -1.68 -8.31
N SER A 115 20.36 -2.79 -8.80
CA SER A 115 20.55 -3.21 -10.19
C SER A 115 19.83 -2.30 -11.19
N ARG A 116 18.65 -1.78 -10.84
CA ARG A 116 17.86 -0.87 -11.70
C ARG A 116 18.39 0.56 -11.72
N TYR A 117 18.99 1.02 -10.62
CA TYR A 117 19.47 2.39 -10.42
C TYR A 117 20.96 2.44 -10.15
N ALA A 118 21.75 1.63 -10.88
CA ALA A 118 23.18 1.43 -10.67
C ALA A 118 24.00 2.74 -10.59
N GLU A 119 23.58 3.79 -11.30
CA GLU A 119 24.25 5.08 -11.31
C GLU A 119 23.95 5.97 -10.07
N ASN A 120 22.97 5.59 -9.25
CA ASN A 120 22.53 6.42 -8.13
C ASN A 120 22.21 5.59 -6.88
N ILE A 121 23.11 4.68 -6.51
CA ILE A 121 23.02 3.92 -5.25
C ILE A 121 23.46 4.85 -4.12
N ASN A 122 22.49 5.38 -3.37
CA ASN A 122 22.75 6.26 -2.23
C ASN A 122 22.52 5.54 -0.90
N ALA A 123 22.98 6.14 0.21
CA ALA A 123 22.82 5.58 1.55
C ALA A 123 21.34 5.35 1.92
N GLY A 124 20.45 6.27 1.55
CA GLY A 124 19.01 6.11 1.82
C GLY A 124 18.39 4.88 1.14
N LEU A 125 18.89 4.49 -0.05
CA LEU A 125 18.45 3.26 -0.71
C LEU A 125 18.92 2.01 0.04
N PHE A 126 20.05 2.08 0.73
CA PHE A 126 20.55 1.01 1.60
C PHE A 126 19.82 0.97 2.95
N ASP A 127 19.52 2.13 3.49
CA ASP A 127 19.06 2.38 4.86
C ASP A 127 17.53 2.39 5.04
N TYR A 128 16.76 2.57 3.95
CA TYR A 128 15.30 2.74 4.07
C TYR A 128 14.59 1.59 4.84
N PRO A 129 15.09 0.34 4.91
CA PRO A 129 14.44 -0.68 5.73
C PRO A 129 14.45 -0.34 7.22
N VAL A 130 15.46 0.43 7.68
CA VAL A 130 15.52 0.91 9.07
C VAL A 130 14.54 2.05 9.30
N LEU A 131 14.39 2.96 8.32
CA LEU A 131 13.34 3.99 8.36
C LEU A 131 11.95 3.34 8.39
N MET A 132 11.73 2.27 7.61
CA MET A 132 10.47 1.53 7.66
C MET A 132 10.25 0.86 9.04
N ALA A 133 11.30 0.33 9.66
CA ALA A 133 11.21 -0.18 11.04
C ALA A 133 10.83 0.94 12.02
N ALA A 134 11.41 2.13 11.87
CA ALA A 134 11.05 3.30 12.67
C ALA A 134 9.58 3.70 12.47
N ASP A 135 9.09 3.73 11.23
CA ASP A 135 7.69 4.01 10.90
C ASP A 135 6.72 3.11 11.67
N ILE A 136 7.05 1.83 11.77
CA ILE A 136 6.22 0.81 12.42
C ILE A 136 6.33 0.89 13.95
N LEU A 137 7.56 0.92 14.46
CA LEU A 137 7.85 0.82 15.90
C LEU A 137 7.47 2.08 16.68
N LEU A 138 7.52 3.23 16.02
CA LEU A 138 7.20 4.54 16.60
C LEU A 138 5.79 4.59 17.20
N TYR A 139 4.86 3.86 16.61
CA TYR A 139 3.45 3.84 17.02
C TYR A 139 3.07 2.65 17.91
N GLN A 140 4.03 1.85 18.36
CA GLN A 140 3.76 0.62 19.11
C GLN A 140 2.77 -0.29 18.37
N THR A 141 3.02 -0.46 17.07
CA THR A 141 2.14 -1.14 16.13
C THR A 141 1.94 -2.61 16.51
N ASN A 142 0.68 -3.05 16.52
CA ASN A 142 0.34 -4.45 16.74
C ASN A 142 0.48 -5.27 15.46
N GLN A 143 -0.06 -4.75 14.36
CA GLN A 143 -0.19 -5.48 13.11
C GLN A 143 0.13 -4.59 11.92
N VAL A 144 0.82 -5.15 10.93
CA VAL A 144 1.22 -4.47 9.70
C VAL A 144 0.68 -5.25 8.51
N PRO A 145 -0.25 -4.67 7.71
CA PRO A 145 -0.67 -5.28 6.45
C PRO A 145 0.49 -5.26 5.46
N VAL A 146 1.04 -6.41 5.16
CA VAL A 146 2.19 -6.54 4.24
C VAL A 146 1.90 -7.55 3.14
N GLY A 147 2.29 -7.19 1.92
CA GLY A 147 2.40 -8.15 0.81
C GLY A 147 3.64 -9.03 0.95
N GLU A 148 3.73 -10.08 0.15
CA GLU A 148 4.87 -11.02 0.15
C GLU A 148 6.23 -10.31 0.00
N ASP A 149 6.29 -9.28 -0.84
CA ASP A 149 7.49 -8.49 -1.12
C ASP A 149 7.97 -7.62 0.05
N GLN A 150 7.13 -7.41 1.07
CA GLN A 150 7.43 -6.61 2.26
C GLN A 150 7.67 -7.47 3.52
N LYS A 151 7.49 -8.77 3.46
CA LYS A 151 7.68 -9.66 4.62
C LYS A 151 9.08 -9.54 5.21
N GLN A 152 10.12 -9.51 4.36
CA GLN A 152 11.50 -9.38 4.81
C GLN A 152 11.77 -8.08 5.57
N HIS A 153 11.13 -6.98 5.17
CA HIS A 153 11.24 -5.70 5.89
C HIS A 153 10.55 -5.76 7.26
N LEU A 154 9.39 -6.42 7.34
CA LEU A 154 8.71 -6.58 8.62
C LEU A 154 9.52 -7.47 9.57
N GLU A 155 10.11 -8.56 9.09
CA GLU A 155 10.99 -9.40 9.91
C GLU A 155 12.21 -8.62 10.42
N LEU A 156 12.85 -7.78 9.57
CA LEU A 156 13.91 -6.89 10.03
C LEU A 156 13.42 -5.94 11.14
N SER A 157 12.23 -5.40 11.01
CA SER A 157 11.63 -4.51 12.03
C SER A 157 11.42 -5.25 13.36
N ARG A 158 11.02 -6.53 13.31
CA ARG A 158 10.86 -7.42 14.46
C ARG A 158 12.20 -7.72 15.12
N ASP A 159 13.21 -8.05 14.32
CA ASP A 159 14.57 -8.35 14.80
C ASP A 159 15.19 -7.14 15.52
N ILE A 160 15.01 -5.94 14.94
CA ILE A 160 15.49 -4.68 15.55
C ILE A 160 14.77 -4.45 16.89
N ALA A 161 13.43 -4.60 16.94
CA ALA A 161 12.65 -4.41 18.16
C ALA A 161 13.07 -5.39 19.25
N GLN A 162 13.21 -6.67 18.93
CA GLN A 162 13.63 -7.71 19.88
C GLN A 162 15.06 -7.47 20.40
N ARG A 163 15.98 -7.09 19.50
CA ARG A 163 17.38 -6.76 19.87
C ARG A 163 17.44 -5.56 20.81
N PHE A 164 16.69 -4.51 20.51
CA PHE A 164 16.62 -3.31 21.34
C PHE A 164 16.03 -3.64 22.71
N ASN A 165 14.93 -4.38 22.76
CA ASN A 165 14.30 -4.81 24.00
C ASN A 165 15.20 -5.73 24.84
N ALA A 166 15.99 -6.60 24.21
CA ALA A 166 16.94 -7.46 24.92
C ALA A 166 18.05 -6.67 25.65
N ILE A 167 18.37 -5.47 25.17
CA ILE A 167 19.40 -4.60 25.76
C ILE A 167 18.81 -3.69 26.85
N TYR A 168 17.61 -3.12 26.60
CA TYR A 168 17.08 -2.00 27.38
C TYR A 168 15.75 -2.30 28.09
N GLY A 169 15.21 -3.52 27.96
CA GLY A 169 13.88 -3.86 28.48
C GLY A 169 12.78 -3.60 27.42
N ASP A 170 11.53 -3.81 27.82
CA ASP A 170 10.36 -3.77 26.93
C ASP A 170 10.00 -2.34 26.50
N VAL A 171 10.77 -1.78 25.55
CA VAL A 171 10.54 -0.45 24.97
C VAL A 171 9.63 -0.52 23.77
N PHE A 172 9.84 -1.49 22.87
CA PHE A 172 9.05 -1.67 21.66
C PHE A 172 8.09 -2.85 21.75
N LYS A 173 6.89 -2.66 21.25
CA LYS A 173 6.03 -3.77 20.90
C LYS A 173 6.54 -4.42 19.60
N VAL A 174 6.69 -5.72 19.60
CA VAL A 174 7.09 -6.48 18.41
C VAL A 174 5.87 -6.61 17.50
N PRO A 175 5.91 -6.07 16.26
CA PRO A 175 4.75 -6.10 15.36
C PRO A 175 4.55 -7.48 14.75
N GLU A 176 3.29 -7.82 14.41
CA GLU A 176 2.93 -9.04 13.72
C GLU A 176 2.42 -8.75 12.30
N PRO A 177 2.62 -9.64 11.32
CA PRO A 177 2.03 -9.47 10.00
C PRO A 177 0.50 -9.59 10.09
N PHE A 178 -0.20 -8.66 9.46
CA PHE A 178 -1.62 -8.80 9.21
C PHE A 178 -1.82 -9.52 7.89
N ILE A 179 -2.33 -10.75 7.96
CA ILE A 179 -2.64 -11.56 6.78
C ILE A 179 -4.15 -11.42 6.53
N PRO A 180 -4.55 -10.74 5.46
CA PRO A 180 -5.96 -10.59 5.14
C PRO A 180 -6.60 -11.94 4.84
N LYS A 181 -7.82 -12.15 5.35
CA LYS A 181 -8.59 -13.38 5.10
C LYS A 181 -9.01 -13.54 3.63
N SER A 182 -9.06 -12.44 2.89
CA SER A 182 -9.34 -12.42 1.45
C SER A 182 -8.76 -11.12 0.86
N GLY A 183 -7.99 -11.23 -0.19
CA GLY A 183 -7.50 -10.11 -0.97
C GLY A 183 -7.30 -10.59 -2.39
N ALA A 184 -8.09 -10.06 -3.33
CA ALA A 184 -7.93 -10.41 -4.73
C ALA A 184 -6.52 -9.97 -5.20
N ARG A 185 -5.72 -10.92 -5.65
CA ARG A 185 -4.45 -10.64 -6.31
C ARG A 185 -4.73 -10.36 -7.77
N VAL A 186 -4.93 -9.10 -8.10
CA VAL A 186 -5.18 -8.70 -9.48
C VAL A 186 -3.94 -8.91 -10.34
N MET A 187 -4.11 -9.63 -11.44
CA MET A 187 -3.06 -9.96 -12.39
C MET A 187 -3.11 -8.99 -13.59
N SER A 188 -2.02 -8.96 -14.38
CA SER A 188 -1.93 -8.19 -15.62
C SER A 188 -3.02 -8.63 -16.61
N LEU A 189 -3.61 -7.69 -17.35
CA LEU A 189 -4.68 -8.00 -18.30
C LEU A 189 -4.23 -8.82 -19.51
N LEU A 190 -2.99 -8.60 -19.97
CA LEU A 190 -2.45 -9.30 -21.14
C LEU A 190 -1.48 -10.43 -20.77
N GLU A 191 -0.98 -10.42 -19.52
CA GLU A 191 -0.07 -11.44 -18.99
C GLU A 191 -0.59 -11.94 -17.64
N PRO A 192 -1.71 -12.69 -17.61
CA PRO A 192 -2.44 -13.00 -16.36
C PRO A 192 -1.71 -13.93 -15.39
N THR A 193 -0.52 -14.39 -15.74
CA THR A 193 0.41 -15.08 -14.84
C THR A 193 1.31 -14.14 -14.04
N LYS A 194 1.37 -12.85 -14.42
CA LYS A 194 2.14 -11.82 -13.73
C LYS A 194 1.20 -10.91 -12.93
N LYS A 195 1.63 -10.51 -11.73
CA LYS A 195 0.88 -9.54 -10.91
C LYS A 195 0.80 -8.18 -11.63
N MET A 196 -0.38 -7.54 -11.62
CA MET A 196 -0.53 -6.17 -12.10
C MET A 196 0.38 -5.23 -11.32
N SER A 197 1.26 -4.52 -12.01
CA SER A 197 2.24 -3.62 -11.43
C SER A 197 2.05 -2.19 -11.94
N LYS A 198 2.09 -1.20 -11.02
CA LYS A 198 2.07 0.22 -11.40
C LYS A 198 3.27 0.66 -12.24
N SER A 199 4.37 -0.09 -12.18
CA SER A 199 5.60 0.14 -12.95
C SER A 199 5.70 -0.70 -14.22
N ASP A 200 4.59 -1.28 -14.70
CA ASP A 200 4.57 -2.02 -15.97
C ASP A 200 4.69 -1.04 -17.15
N ASP A 201 5.67 -1.28 -18.02
CA ASP A 201 5.93 -0.45 -19.20
C ASP A 201 4.76 -0.52 -20.20
N ASN A 202 4.09 -1.68 -20.29
CA ASN A 202 2.90 -1.83 -21.12
C ASN A 202 1.64 -1.40 -20.38
N ARG A 203 1.21 -0.16 -20.59
CA ARG A 203 0.02 0.40 -19.94
C ARG A 203 -1.29 -0.33 -20.26
N ASN A 204 -1.33 -1.23 -21.26
CA ASN A 204 -2.48 -2.09 -21.51
C ASN A 204 -2.60 -3.26 -20.50
N ASN A 205 -1.55 -3.55 -19.76
CA ASN A 205 -1.52 -4.54 -18.70
C ASN A 205 -2.20 -4.06 -17.41
N VAL A 206 -2.43 -2.74 -17.29
CA VAL A 206 -2.70 -2.08 -16.01
C VAL A 206 -3.99 -1.25 -16.10
N ILE A 207 -4.78 -1.27 -15.04
CA ILE A 207 -5.92 -0.37 -14.85
C ILE A 207 -5.55 0.65 -13.76
N GLY A 208 -5.32 1.91 -14.17
CA GLY A 208 -5.10 3.02 -13.26
C GLY A 208 -6.40 3.50 -12.61
N LEU A 209 -6.36 3.89 -11.33
CA LEU A 209 -7.56 4.40 -10.63
C LEU A 209 -8.04 5.76 -11.17
N LEU A 210 -7.12 6.54 -11.72
CA LEU A 210 -7.43 7.86 -12.31
C LEU A 210 -7.42 7.83 -13.84
N GLU A 211 -7.36 6.64 -14.45
CA GLU A 211 -7.41 6.46 -15.89
C GLU A 211 -8.84 6.72 -16.42
N ASP A 212 -8.96 7.26 -17.65
CA ASP A 212 -10.26 7.45 -18.30
C ASP A 212 -11.06 6.13 -18.37
N PRO A 213 -12.25 6.07 -17.76
CA PRO A 213 -13.07 4.86 -17.75
C PRO A 213 -13.33 4.26 -19.13
N LYS A 214 -13.47 5.10 -20.18
CA LYS A 214 -13.65 4.62 -21.55
C LYS A 214 -12.42 3.91 -22.11
N SER A 215 -11.23 4.35 -21.70
CA SER A 215 -9.97 3.67 -22.05
C SER A 215 -9.91 2.31 -21.37
N VAL A 216 -10.26 2.23 -20.08
CA VAL A 216 -10.28 1.01 -19.29
C VAL A 216 -11.23 -0.04 -19.88
N VAL A 217 -12.42 0.35 -20.32
CA VAL A 217 -13.37 -0.54 -21.04
C VAL A 217 -12.69 -1.21 -22.23
N LYS A 218 -11.93 -0.45 -23.03
CA LYS A 218 -11.20 -1.01 -24.19
C LYS A 218 -10.12 -2.01 -23.77
N LYS A 219 -9.40 -1.74 -22.68
CA LYS A 219 -8.36 -2.64 -22.13
C LYS A 219 -8.99 -3.96 -21.65
N ILE A 220 -10.07 -3.90 -20.89
CA ILE A 220 -10.75 -5.09 -20.37
C ILE A 220 -11.28 -5.95 -21.51
N LYS A 221 -11.88 -5.35 -22.54
CA LYS A 221 -12.34 -6.08 -23.74
C LYS A 221 -11.21 -6.81 -24.47
N ARG A 222 -9.97 -6.31 -24.38
CA ARG A 222 -8.77 -6.91 -24.98
C ARG A 222 -8.02 -7.85 -24.05
N ALA A 223 -8.43 -7.95 -22.78
CA ALA A 223 -7.79 -8.83 -21.80
C ALA A 223 -7.69 -10.27 -22.32
N VAL A 224 -6.59 -10.93 -22.00
CA VAL A 224 -6.36 -12.31 -22.45
C VAL A 224 -7.30 -13.25 -21.70
N THR A 225 -7.86 -14.19 -22.44
CA THR A 225 -8.61 -15.37 -21.97
C THR A 225 -7.99 -16.61 -22.60
N ASP A 226 -8.46 -17.80 -22.25
CA ASP A 226 -8.05 -19.04 -22.93
C ASP A 226 -8.75 -19.21 -24.31
N SER A 227 -8.45 -20.32 -24.99
CA SER A 227 -8.96 -20.67 -26.31
C SER A 227 -9.94 -21.85 -26.30
N ASP A 228 -10.60 -22.11 -25.17
CA ASP A 228 -11.59 -23.19 -25.08
C ASP A 228 -12.74 -22.98 -26.07
N GLU A 229 -13.16 -24.06 -26.71
CA GLU A 229 -14.30 -24.10 -27.63
C GLU A 229 -15.21 -25.27 -27.32
N PRO A 230 -16.43 -25.05 -26.80
CA PRO A 230 -17.01 -23.77 -26.44
C PRO A 230 -16.32 -23.12 -25.23
N PRO A 231 -16.33 -21.78 -25.14
CA PRO A 231 -15.76 -21.07 -23.99
C PRO A 231 -16.51 -21.44 -22.70
N VAL A 232 -15.73 -21.71 -21.64
CA VAL A 232 -16.27 -22.02 -20.32
C VAL A 232 -15.74 -21.03 -19.30
N VAL A 233 -16.61 -20.23 -18.68
CA VAL A 233 -16.26 -19.33 -17.59
C VAL A 233 -16.19 -20.12 -16.30
N ARG A 234 -14.96 -20.40 -15.88
CA ARG A 234 -14.64 -21.20 -14.69
C ARG A 234 -13.37 -20.64 -14.04
N TYR A 235 -13.33 -20.63 -12.72
CA TYR A 235 -12.16 -20.19 -11.96
C TYR A 235 -11.12 -21.31 -11.89
N ASP A 236 -9.99 -21.07 -12.52
CA ASP A 236 -8.86 -21.99 -12.56
C ASP A 236 -7.58 -21.18 -12.85
N ILE A 237 -6.78 -20.97 -11.83
CA ILE A 237 -5.58 -20.12 -11.95
C ILE A 237 -4.52 -20.74 -12.88
N GLN A 238 -4.49 -22.08 -13.02
CA GLN A 238 -3.49 -22.78 -13.82
C GLN A 238 -3.87 -22.79 -15.29
N ASP A 239 -5.08 -23.25 -15.59
CA ASP A 239 -5.50 -23.47 -16.97
C ASP A 239 -6.24 -22.25 -17.56
N LYS A 240 -6.86 -21.41 -16.71
CA LYS A 240 -7.70 -20.28 -17.09
C LYS A 240 -7.31 -18.96 -16.39
N ALA A 241 -6.00 -18.69 -16.31
CA ALA A 241 -5.46 -17.54 -15.57
C ALA A 241 -6.15 -16.21 -15.96
N GLY A 242 -6.42 -15.97 -17.25
CA GLY A 242 -7.06 -14.74 -17.73
C GLY A 242 -8.53 -14.64 -17.32
N VAL A 243 -9.29 -15.73 -17.42
CA VAL A 243 -10.70 -15.78 -16.98
C VAL A 243 -10.77 -15.63 -15.46
N SER A 244 -9.91 -16.33 -14.72
CA SER A 244 -9.83 -16.23 -13.25
C SER A 244 -9.51 -14.81 -12.80
N ASN A 245 -8.58 -14.12 -13.47
CA ASN A 245 -8.28 -12.71 -13.17
C ASN A 245 -9.49 -11.79 -13.41
N LEU A 246 -10.24 -11.99 -14.47
CA LEU A 246 -11.47 -11.21 -14.74
C LEU A 246 -12.55 -11.49 -13.69
N LEU A 247 -12.71 -12.74 -13.25
CA LEU A 247 -13.62 -13.11 -12.17
C LEU A 247 -13.18 -12.48 -10.83
N ASP A 248 -11.88 -12.50 -10.52
CA ASP A 248 -11.33 -11.84 -9.32
C ASP A 248 -11.61 -10.33 -9.33
N ILE A 249 -11.42 -9.68 -10.47
CA ILE A 249 -11.72 -8.25 -10.63
C ILE A 249 -13.21 -8.00 -10.42
N LEU A 250 -14.09 -8.78 -11.06
CA LEU A 250 -15.53 -8.60 -10.94
C LEU A 250 -16.01 -8.85 -9.50
N SER A 251 -15.59 -9.94 -8.90
CA SER A 251 -15.85 -10.26 -7.49
C SER A 251 -15.37 -9.13 -6.56
N GLY A 252 -14.16 -8.65 -6.79
CA GLY A 252 -13.59 -7.55 -6.01
C GLY A 252 -14.34 -6.24 -6.15
N VAL A 253 -14.92 -5.92 -7.31
CA VAL A 253 -15.68 -4.68 -7.52
C VAL A 253 -17.11 -4.82 -7.02
N THR A 254 -17.79 -5.92 -7.31
CA THR A 254 -19.21 -6.13 -7.01
C THR A 254 -19.48 -6.70 -5.63
N GLY A 255 -18.50 -7.41 -5.05
CA GLY A 255 -18.67 -8.16 -3.80
C GLY A 255 -19.34 -9.53 -3.97
N GLN A 256 -19.66 -9.94 -5.19
CA GLN A 256 -20.20 -11.27 -5.48
C GLN A 256 -19.15 -12.36 -5.30
N SER A 257 -19.54 -13.54 -4.82
CA SER A 257 -18.60 -14.64 -4.66
C SER A 257 -18.22 -15.26 -6.01
N ILE A 258 -17.03 -15.86 -6.09
CA ILE A 258 -16.59 -16.57 -7.32
C ILE A 258 -17.59 -17.66 -7.74
N PRO A 259 -18.09 -18.52 -6.85
CA PRO A 259 -19.11 -19.53 -7.22
C PRO A 259 -20.39 -18.92 -7.81
N ASP A 260 -20.87 -17.80 -7.24
CA ASP A 260 -22.07 -17.13 -7.78
C ASP A 260 -21.80 -16.57 -9.18
N LEU A 261 -20.61 -16.03 -9.41
CA LEU A 261 -20.20 -15.53 -10.73
C LEU A 261 -20.06 -16.68 -11.75
N GLU A 262 -19.46 -17.82 -11.36
CA GLU A 262 -19.38 -18.98 -12.24
C GLU A 262 -20.77 -19.46 -12.65
N GLN A 263 -21.71 -19.56 -11.72
CA GLN A 263 -23.09 -19.91 -11.98
C GLN A 263 -23.78 -18.86 -12.88
N HIS A 264 -23.55 -17.58 -12.64
CA HIS A 264 -24.10 -16.48 -13.47
C HIS A 264 -23.61 -16.56 -14.92
N PHE A 265 -22.37 -16.97 -15.14
CA PHE A 265 -21.78 -17.08 -16.48
C PHE A 265 -21.88 -18.47 -17.09
N GLU A 266 -22.57 -19.41 -16.49
CA GLU A 266 -22.77 -20.76 -17.06
C GLU A 266 -23.40 -20.65 -18.46
N GLY A 267 -22.75 -21.26 -19.46
CA GLY A 267 -23.17 -21.22 -20.87
C GLY A 267 -22.99 -19.89 -21.58
N LYS A 268 -22.40 -18.87 -20.94
CA LYS A 268 -22.11 -17.58 -21.57
C LYS A 268 -20.71 -17.53 -22.19
N MET A 269 -20.56 -16.71 -23.24
CA MET A 269 -19.30 -16.49 -23.92
C MET A 269 -18.39 -15.52 -23.13
N TYR A 270 -17.09 -15.57 -23.32
CA TYR A 270 -16.12 -14.62 -22.69
C TYR A 270 -16.43 -13.15 -22.96
N GLY A 271 -17.07 -12.83 -24.09
CA GLY A 271 -17.52 -11.48 -24.38
C GLY A 271 -18.51 -10.93 -23.36
N HIS A 272 -19.40 -11.76 -22.80
CA HIS A 272 -20.32 -11.36 -21.73
C HIS A 272 -19.56 -11.07 -20.43
N LEU A 273 -18.64 -11.96 -20.02
CA LEU A 273 -17.79 -11.72 -18.86
C LEU A 273 -17.02 -10.40 -18.99
N LYS A 274 -16.31 -10.20 -20.11
CA LYS A 274 -15.54 -8.97 -20.35
C LYS A 274 -16.42 -7.73 -20.37
N GLY A 275 -17.65 -7.84 -20.88
CA GLY A 275 -18.64 -6.75 -20.87
C GLY A 275 -19.02 -6.35 -19.44
N GLU A 276 -19.45 -7.32 -18.63
CA GLU A 276 -19.87 -7.05 -17.25
C GLU A 276 -18.71 -6.56 -16.37
N VAL A 277 -17.48 -7.12 -16.53
CA VAL A 277 -16.28 -6.60 -15.87
C VAL A 277 -16.00 -5.14 -16.26
N ALA A 278 -16.10 -4.84 -17.56
CA ALA A 278 -15.85 -3.48 -18.06
C ALA A 278 -16.86 -2.48 -17.52
N ASP A 279 -18.12 -2.84 -17.45
CA ASP A 279 -19.20 -1.97 -16.94
C ASP A 279 -19.04 -1.76 -15.43
N ALA A 280 -18.78 -2.83 -14.66
CA ALA A 280 -18.59 -2.74 -13.21
C ALA A 280 -17.35 -1.90 -12.84
N VAL A 281 -16.22 -2.13 -13.50
CA VAL A 281 -14.98 -1.36 -13.26
C VAL A 281 -15.14 0.09 -13.69
N SER A 282 -15.75 0.35 -14.87
CA SER A 282 -15.98 1.71 -15.35
C SER A 282 -16.90 2.51 -14.40
N GLY A 283 -17.94 1.89 -13.89
CA GLY A 283 -18.85 2.50 -12.90
C GLY A 283 -18.10 2.85 -11.61
N MET A 284 -17.37 1.90 -11.04
CA MET A 284 -16.56 2.10 -9.83
C MET A 284 -15.53 3.21 -10.01
N LEU A 285 -14.80 3.24 -11.15
CA LEU A 285 -13.82 4.28 -11.42
C LEU A 285 -14.47 5.67 -11.55
N THR A 286 -15.62 5.76 -12.19
CA THR A 286 -16.36 7.03 -12.33
C THR A 286 -16.71 7.61 -10.97
N GLU A 287 -17.33 6.82 -10.09
CA GLU A 287 -17.68 7.26 -8.74
C GLU A 287 -16.44 7.63 -7.90
N LEU A 288 -15.37 6.84 -8.00
CA LEU A 288 -14.12 7.11 -7.30
C LEU A 288 -13.48 8.41 -7.76
N GLN A 289 -13.46 8.66 -9.09
CA GLN A 289 -12.88 9.87 -9.68
C GLN A 289 -13.70 11.12 -9.38
N GLU A 290 -15.03 11.02 -9.29
CA GLU A 290 -15.87 12.14 -8.82
C GLU A 290 -15.52 12.54 -7.38
N ARG A 291 -15.39 11.55 -6.47
CA ARG A 291 -14.95 11.80 -5.08
C ARG A 291 -13.53 12.36 -5.04
N TYR A 292 -12.61 11.78 -5.82
CA TYR A 292 -11.23 12.25 -5.91
C TYR A 292 -11.17 13.71 -6.35
N ASN A 293 -11.85 14.08 -7.43
CA ASN A 293 -11.84 15.44 -7.96
C ASN A 293 -12.40 16.44 -6.94
N ARG A 294 -13.43 16.06 -6.18
CA ARG A 294 -13.97 16.89 -5.09
C ARG A 294 -12.93 17.13 -4.01
N PHE A 295 -12.26 16.09 -3.50
CA PHE A 295 -11.23 16.25 -2.48
C PHE A 295 -9.99 16.97 -3.01
N ARG A 296 -9.55 16.64 -4.22
CA ARG A 296 -8.37 17.24 -4.82
C ARG A 296 -8.56 18.73 -5.12
N GLY A 297 -9.78 19.15 -5.41
CA GLY A 297 -10.17 20.55 -5.61
C GLY A 297 -10.25 21.37 -4.32
N ASP A 298 -10.26 20.73 -3.15
CA ASP A 298 -10.31 21.41 -1.83
C ASP A 298 -8.97 21.28 -1.11
N GLU A 299 -7.99 22.07 -1.53
CA GLU A 299 -6.65 22.06 -0.91
C GLU A 299 -6.66 22.52 0.54
N ALA A 300 -7.61 23.38 0.94
CA ALA A 300 -7.74 23.81 2.33
C ALA A 300 -8.13 22.61 3.23
N PHE A 301 -9.06 21.80 2.77
CA PHE A 301 -9.45 20.57 3.47
C PHE A 301 -8.29 19.56 3.54
N LEU A 302 -7.57 19.35 2.41
CA LEU A 302 -6.41 18.45 2.40
C LEU A 302 -5.33 18.93 3.40
N ASN A 303 -5.04 20.22 3.43
CA ASN A 303 -4.08 20.81 4.37
C ASN A 303 -4.53 20.61 5.83
N GLN A 304 -5.82 20.75 6.12
CA GLN A 304 -6.35 20.49 7.46
C GLN A 304 -6.21 19.01 7.85
N VAL A 305 -6.52 18.08 6.93
CA VAL A 305 -6.35 16.63 7.18
C VAL A 305 -4.88 16.29 7.47
N MET A 306 -3.93 16.84 6.67
CA MET A 306 -2.51 16.62 6.89
C MET A 306 -2.04 17.18 8.24
N LYS A 307 -2.49 18.37 8.61
CA LYS A 307 -2.15 19.02 9.89
C LYS A 307 -2.66 18.20 11.07
N ASP A 308 -3.96 17.90 11.10
CA ASP A 308 -4.59 17.16 12.20
C ASP A 308 -3.99 15.74 12.32
N GLY A 309 -3.69 15.12 11.18
CA GLY A 309 -3.05 13.82 11.12
C GLY A 309 -1.63 13.84 11.68
N ALA A 310 -0.83 14.83 11.29
CA ALA A 310 0.54 15.00 11.79
C ALA A 310 0.57 15.29 13.29
N GLU A 311 -0.33 16.14 13.81
CA GLU A 311 -0.44 16.41 15.24
C GLU A 311 -0.79 15.16 16.05
N LYS A 312 -1.77 14.37 15.60
CA LYS A 312 -2.14 13.08 16.22
C LYS A 312 -0.99 12.08 16.18
N ALA A 313 -0.31 11.99 15.03
CA ALA A 313 0.81 11.07 14.84
C ALA A 313 2.01 11.45 15.71
N SER A 314 2.43 12.74 15.71
CA SER A 314 3.54 13.24 16.52
C SER A 314 3.28 13.09 18.01
N ALA A 315 2.06 13.37 18.50
CA ALA A 315 1.70 13.19 19.89
C ALA A 315 1.90 11.74 20.38
N ARG A 316 1.67 10.76 19.53
CA ARG A 316 1.92 9.33 19.83
C ARG A 316 3.39 8.96 19.64
N ALA A 317 4.01 9.42 18.55
CA ALA A 317 5.37 9.16 18.17
C ALA A 317 6.38 9.66 19.23
N SER A 318 6.15 10.89 19.73
CA SER A 318 7.03 11.51 20.73
C SER A 318 7.11 10.72 22.04
N VAL A 319 6.03 10.02 22.43
CA VAL A 319 6.04 9.16 23.64
C VAL A 319 7.02 8.00 23.46
N THR A 320 6.96 7.30 22.34
CA THR A 320 7.87 6.18 22.04
C THR A 320 9.30 6.68 21.87
N LEU A 321 9.51 7.77 21.11
CA LEU A 321 10.83 8.34 20.90
C LEU A 321 11.49 8.76 22.21
N LYS A 322 10.72 9.38 23.11
CA LYS A 322 11.19 9.74 24.46
C LYS A 322 11.64 8.51 25.24
N ALA A 323 10.84 7.46 25.26
CA ALA A 323 11.22 6.20 25.95
C ALA A 323 12.50 5.58 25.36
N VAL A 324 12.68 5.64 24.04
CA VAL A 324 13.93 5.20 23.38
C VAL A 324 15.11 6.06 23.82
N TYR A 325 14.97 7.38 23.82
CA TYR A 325 16.05 8.29 24.21
C TYR A 325 16.46 8.12 25.68
N GLU A 326 15.47 7.93 26.57
CA GLU A 326 15.73 7.63 27.97
C GLU A 326 16.47 6.29 28.12
N ALA A 327 16.05 5.24 27.40
CA ALA A 327 16.67 3.93 27.44
C ALA A 327 18.14 3.93 27.01
N ILE A 328 18.47 4.65 25.93
CA ILE A 328 19.85 4.78 25.43
C ILE A 328 20.70 5.80 26.21
N GLY A 329 20.11 6.54 27.12
CA GLY A 329 20.81 7.48 28.00
C GLY A 329 21.05 8.87 27.41
N PHE A 330 20.22 9.33 26.48
CA PHE A 330 20.31 10.71 25.98
C PHE A 330 19.83 11.70 27.05
N VAL A 331 20.54 12.82 27.14
CA VAL A 331 20.13 13.92 28.04
C VAL A 331 18.83 14.52 27.52
N ALA A 332 17.85 14.61 28.41
CA ALA A 332 16.56 15.20 28.05
C ALA A 332 16.74 16.66 27.59
N LYS A 333 15.95 17.05 26.59
CA LYS A 333 15.89 18.45 26.16
C LYS A 333 15.31 19.28 27.33
N PRO A 334 16.01 20.38 27.73
CA PRO A 334 15.56 21.25 28.81
C PRO A 334 14.25 21.96 28.47
#